data_602e745a8c09882231eb47b3a6d2916c
#
_entry.id   602e745a8c09882231eb47b3a6d2916c
#
_cell.length_a   1.000
_cell.length_b   1.000
_cell.length_c   1.000
_cell.angle_alpha   90.00
_cell.angle_beta   90.00
_cell.angle_gamma   90.00
#
_symmetry.space_group_name_H-M   'P 1'
#
loop_
_entity.id
_entity.type
_entity.pdbx_description
1 polymer ?
#
loop_
_entity_poly.entity_id
_entity_poly.type
_entity_poly.pdbx_seq_one_letter_code
_entity_poly.pdbx_strand_id
1 'polypeptide(L)'
;MMVIANILREKGGTVISVGPADTAADIARVLAQHRIGAVLVRDPTDKVLGIVSERDLVRAMAQSAQAGTPEALSGLLAAALMTQVLHTVSPRSLIVEALAMMTDRRVRHLPVLEADGSLAGMVSIGDLVKARIAEAEMEATELRHYVSTAG
;
A
#
# COMPACT_ATOMS: atom_id res chain seq x y z
N MET A 1 3.42 19.83 9.60
CA MET A 1 3.16 18.96 8.44
C MET A 1 3.05 17.51 8.91
N MET A 2 2.10 16.76 8.34
CA MET A 2 1.89 15.37 8.71
C MET A 2 2.88 14.46 8.01
N VAL A 3 3.29 13.41 8.72
CA VAL A 3 4.20 12.38 8.23
C VAL A 3 3.50 11.02 8.22
N ILE A 4 4.12 10.04 7.57
CA ILE A 4 3.57 8.68 7.46
C ILE A 4 3.29 8.07 8.85
N ALA A 5 4.13 8.34 9.85
CA ALA A 5 3.91 7.86 11.21
C ALA A 5 2.54 8.25 11.77
N ASN A 6 2.01 9.40 11.39
CA ASN A 6 0.67 9.83 11.82
C ASN A 6 -0.42 8.89 11.31
N ILE A 7 -0.28 8.43 10.04
CA ILE A 7 -1.21 7.48 9.44
C ILE A 7 -1.12 6.12 10.16
N LEU A 8 0.09 5.63 10.38
CA LEU A 8 0.30 4.32 11.02
C LEU A 8 -0.20 4.30 12.46
N ARG A 9 -0.09 5.42 13.17
CA ARG A 9 -0.60 5.54 14.53
C ARG A 9 -2.12 5.37 14.58
N GLU A 10 -2.82 5.93 13.61
CA GLU A 10 -4.27 5.86 13.51
C GLU A 10 -4.75 4.53 12.93
N LYS A 11 -4.08 4.06 11.86
CA LYS A 11 -4.43 2.84 11.13
C LYS A 11 -3.99 1.56 11.86
N GLY A 12 -2.91 1.64 12.63
CA GLY A 12 -2.21 0.48 13.21
C GLY A 12 -1.08 -0.02 12.31
N GLY A 13 -0.16 -0.75 12.91
CA GLY A 13 1.04 -1.26 12.23
C GLY A 13 0.90 -2.68 11.68
N THR A 14 -0.27 -3.32 11.81
CA THR A 14 -0.49 -4.67 11.30
C THR A 14 -0.52 -4.64 9.79
N VAL A 15 0.33 -5.44 9.16
CA VAL A 15 0.40 -5.58 7.71
C VAL A 15 -0.14 -6.94 7.31
N ILE A 16 -1.14 -6.94 6.43
CA ILE A 16 -1.67 -8.18 5.87
C ILE A 16 -0.69 -8.66 4.81
N SER A 17 -0.23 -9.90 4.95
CA SER A 17 0.73 -10.49 4.02
C SER A 17 0.37 -11.94 3.70
N VAL A 18 0.96 -12.44 2.63
CA VAL A 18 0.83 -13.83 2.19
C VAL A 18 2.24 -14.41 1.99
N GLY A 19 2.32 -15.73 1.91
CA GLY A 19 3.57 -16.41 1.57
C GLY A 19 3.74 -16.58 0.07
N PRO A 20 4.96 -16.87 -0.41
CA PRO A 20 5.23 -17.04 -1.84
C PRO A 20 4.52 -18.22 -2.47
N ALA A 21 4.13 -19.23 -1.68
CA ALA A 21 3.42 -20.41 -2.14
C ALA A 21 1.89 -20.29 -2.05
N ASP A 22 1.37 -19.18 -1.55
CA ASP A 22 -0.07 -18.93 -1.54
C ASP A 22 -0.55 -18.70 -2.97
N THR A 23 -1.78 -19.14 -3.27
CA THR A 23 -2.33 -19.09 -4.62
C THR A 23 -3.05 -17.77 -4.90
N ALA A 24 -3.31 -17.50 -6.18
CA ALA A 24 -4.12 -16.36 -6.59
C ALA A 24 -5.50 -16.39 -5.93
N ALA A 25 -6.10 -17.56 -5.79
CA ALA A 25 -7.39 -17.71 -5.09
C ALA A 25 -7.28 -17.33 -3.62
N ASP A 26 -6.20 -17.72 -2.95
CA ASP A 26 -5.94 -17.35 -1.56
C ASP A 26 -5.79 -15.83 -1.43
N ILE A 27 -5.01 -15.23 -2.33
CA ILE A 27 -4.78 -13.78 -2.35
C ILE A 27 -6.09 -13.03 -2.57
N ALA A 28 -6.89 -13.46 -3.55
CA ALA A 28 -8.18 -12.83 -3.83
C ALA A 28 -9.10 -12.86 -2.60
N ARG A 29 -9.13 -13.98 -1.88
CA ARG A 29 -9.89 -14.10 -0.63
C ARG A 29 -9.41 -13.13 0.44
N VAL A 30 -8.09 -13.01 0.61
CA VAL A 30 -7.50 -12.09 1.60
C VAL A 30 -7.84 -10.64 1.26
N LEU A 31 -7.68 -10.24 0.01
CA LEU A 31 -8.00 -8.88 -0.44
C LEU A 31 -9.47 -8.55 -0.20
N ALA A 32 -10.37 -9.46 -0.56
CA ALA A 32 -11.81 -9.26 -0.41
C ALA A 32 -12.20 -9.23 1.07
N GLN A 33 -11.69 -10.14 1.88
CA GLN A 33 -11.99 -10.24 3.30
C GLN A 33 -11.57 -9.00 4.07
N HIS A 34 -10.40 -8.47 3.78
CA HIS A 34 -9.86 -7.30 4.47
C HIS A 34 -10.19 -5.97 3.78
N ARG A 35 -10.85 -6.02 2.63
CA ARG A 35 -11.21 -4.83 1.84
C ARG A 35 -10.00 -3.96 1.52
N ILE A 36 -8.93 -4.62 1.09
CA ILE A 36 -7.67 -3.96 0.73
C ILE A 36 -7.33 -4.25 -0.72
N GLY A 37 -6.50 -3.41 -1.32
CA GLY A 37 -6.14 -3.49 -2.73
C GLY A 37 -4.79 -4.15 -3.01
N ALA A 38 -4.02 -4.46 -1.97
CA ALA A 38 -2.72 -5.09 -2.13
C ALA A 38 -2.30 -5.81 -0.86
N VAL A 39 -1.46 -6.84 -1.01
CA VAL A 39 -0.83 -7.56 0.09
C VAL A 39 0.66 -7.66 -0.17
N LEU A 40 1.45 -7.69 0.89
CA LEU A 40 2.86 -8.03 0.78
C LEU A 40 3.05 -9.54 0.71
N VAL A 41 4.07 -9.95 -0.02
CA VAL A 41 4.52 -11.33 -0.04
C VAL A 41 5.78 -11.40 0.81
N ARG A 42 5.75 -12.21 1.86
CA ARG A 42 6.85 -12.33 2.83
C ARG A 42 7.28 -13.79 2.93
N ASP A 43 8.58 -14.00 3.09
CA ASP A 43 9.10 -15.35 3.31
C ASP A 43 8.92 -15.76 4.79
N PRO A 44 9.23 -17.02 5.17
CA PRO A 44 9.13 -17.45 6.56
C PRO A 44 9.99 -16.67 7.56
N THR A 45 10.99 -15.93 7.10
CA THR A 45 11.83 -15.05 7.93
C THR A 45 11.29 -13.62 8.01
N ASP A 46 10.08 -13.39 7.50
CA ASP A 46 9.41 -12.09 7.42
C ASP A 46 10.07 -11.08 6.46
N LYS A 47 10.97 -11.56 5.60
CA LYS A 47 11.54 -10.71 4.56
C LYS A 47 10.49 -10.43 3.48
N VAL A 48 10.34 -9.16 3.10
CA VAL A 48 9.46 -8.75 2.01
C VAL A 48 10.05 -9.18 0.68
N LEU A 49 9.33 -10.04 -0.05
CA LEU A 49 9.73 -10.54 -1.36
C LEU A 49 9.13 -9.72 -2.49
N GLY A 50 7.91 -9.22 -2.29
CA GLY A 50 7.20 -8.46 -3.30
C GLY A 50 5.83 -8.01 -2.81
N ILE A 51 5.03 -7.54 -3.74
CA ILE A 51 3.67 -7.07 -3.49
C ILE A 51 2.75 -7.62 -4.59
N VAL A 52 1.54 -8.04 -4.21
CA VAL A 52 0.49 -8.41 -5.16
C VAL A 52 -0.68 -7.46 -4.96
N SER A 53 -1.05 -6.77 -6.02
CA SER A 53 -2.19 -5.85 -6.04
C SER A 53 -3.35 -6.44 -6.85
N GLU A 54 -4.53 -5.82 -6.71
CA GLU A 54 -5.68 -6.12 -7.56
C GLU A 54 -5.30 -6.03 -9.04
N ARG A 55 -4.46 -5.05 -9.40
CA ARG A 55 -3.99 -4.86 -10.77
C ARG A 55 -3.19 -6.06 -11.28
N ASP A 56 -2.36 -6.66 -10.42
CA ASP A 56 -1.58 -7.85 -10.77
C ASP A 56 -2.51 -9.04 -11.06
N LEU A 57 -3.58 -9.21 -10.27
CA LEU A 57 -4.57 -10.25 -10.48
C LEU A 57 -5.34 -10.04 -11.79
N VAL A 58 -5.75 -8.81 -12.08
CA VAL A 58 -6.44 -8.47 -13.33
C VAL A 58 -5.54 -8.72 -14.52
N ARG A 59 -4.28 -8.34 -14.45
CA ARG A 59 -3.30 -8.57 -15.51
C ARG A 59 -3.10 -10.05 -15.76
N ALA A 60 -2.96 -10.85 -14.70
CA ALA A 60 -2.81 -12.30 -14.82
C ALA A 60 -4.06 -12.95 -15.40
N MET A 61 -5.24 -12.48 -15.03
CA MET A 61 -6.51 -12.95 -15.59
C MET A 61 -6.58 -12.69 -17.10
N ALA A 62 -6.20 -11.49 -17.54
CA ALA A 62 -6.18 -11.12 -18.95
C ALA A 62 -5.20 -12.00 -19.74
N GLN A 63 -4.03 -12.25 -19.21
CA GLN A 63 -3.01 -13.11 -19.83
C GLN A 63 -3.51 -14.56 -19.93
N SER A 64 -4.13 -15.09 -18.89
CA SER A 64 -4.66 -16.44 -18.88
C SER A 64 -5.80 -16.61 -19.88
N ALA A 65 -6.66 -15.61 -20.02
CA ALA A 65 -7.75 -15.61 -21.01
C ALA A 65 -7.19 -15.64 -22.43
N GLN A 66 -6.18 -14.83 -22.72
CA GLN A 66 -5.52 -14.79 -24.03
C GLN A 66 -4.82 -16.12 -24.36
N ALA A 67 -4.24 -16.77 -23.38
CA ALA A 67 -3.59 -18.07 -23.56
C ALA A 67 -4.59 -19.25 -23.66
N GLY A 68 -5.88 -19.00 -23.45
CA GLY A 68 -6.90 -20.04 -23.47
C GLY A 68 -6.89 -20.95 -22.23
N THR A 69 -6.30 -20.48 -21.12
CA THR A 69 -6.17 -21.25 -19.89
C THR A 69 -6.68 -20.49 -18.65
N PRO A 70 -7.92 -19.93 -18.67
CA PRO A 70 -8.42 -19.12 -17.57
C PRO A 70 -8.52 -19.88 -16.25
N GLU A 71 -8.73 -21.20 -16.29
CA GLU A 71 -8.82 -22.04 -15.11
C GLU A 71 -7.48 -22.14 -14.35
N ALA A 72 -6.35 -21.96 -15.05
CA ALA A 72 -5.03 -22.03 -14.43
C ALA A 72 -4.71 -20.84 -13.53
N LEU A 73 -5.45 -19.73 -13.66
CA LEU A 73 -5.21 -18.51 -12.89
C LEU A 73 -5.30 -18.75 -11.39
N SER A 74 -6.32 -19.46 -10.92
CA SER A 74 -6.55 -19.65 -9.48
C SER A 74 -5.42 -20.38 -8.77
N GLY A 75 -4.66 -21.17 -9.51
CA GLY A 75 -3.54 -21.94 -8.97
C GLY A 75 -2.18 -21.25 -9.11
N LEU A 76 -2.10 -20.07 -9.74
CA LEU A 76 -0.83 -19.35 -9.81
C LEU A 76 -0.37 -18.93 -8.42
N LEU A 77 0.92 -19.04 -8.17
CA LEU A 77 1.50 -18.75 -6.87
C LEU A 77 1.81 -17.25 -6.74
N ALA A 78 1.77 -16.75 -5.52
CA ALA A 78 2.14 -15.38 -5.19
C ALA A 78 3.51 -15.01 -5.76
N ALA A 79 4.48 -15.92 -5.70
CA ALA A 79 5.81 -15.72 -6.25
C ALA A 79 5.79 -15.40 -7.75
N ALA A 80 4.82 -15.96 -8.49
CA ALA A 80 4.68 -15.68 -9.93
C ALA A 80 3.88 -14.44 -10.22
N LEU A 81 2.97 -14.05 -9.31
CA LEU A 81 2.07 -12.91 -9.49
C LEU A 81 2.69 -11.60 -9.01
N MET A 82 3.56 -11.66 -8.01
CA MET A 82 4.08 -10.47 -7.33
C MET A 82 4.93 -9.59 -8.22
N THR A 83 4.87 -8.30 -7.92
CA THR A 83 5.78 -7.29 -8.46
C THR A 83 6.85 -7.01 -7.41
N GLN A 84 8.08 -6.78 -7.83
CA GLN A 84 9.16 -6.42 -6.92
C GLN A 84 8.86 -5.08 -6.26
N VAL A 85 9.14 -4.97 -4.97
CA VAL A 85 9.02 -3.69 -4.25
C VAL A 85 10.23 -2.84 -4.58
N LEU A 86 10.04 -1.79 -5.37
CA LEU A 86 11.09 -0.86 -5.80
C LEU A 86 11.05 0.46 -5.04
N HIS A 87 9.91 0.78 -4.42
CA HIS A 87 9.69 2.07 -3.77
C HIS A 87 9.13 1.86 -2.40
N THR A 88 9.73 2.51 -1.42
CA THR A 88 9.31 2.48 -0.02
C THR A 88 9.39 3.88 0.56
N VAL A 89 8.73 4.08 1.68
CA VAL A 89 8.82 5.31 2.47
C VAL A 89 9.20 4.97 3.89
N SER A 90 9.56 5.96 4.67
CA SER A 90 9.84 5.81 6.09
C SER A 90 8.71 6.42 6.93
N PRO A 91 8.63 6.11 8.22
CA PRO A 91 7.67 6.77 9.10
C PRO A 91 7.83 8.30 9.14
N ARG A 92 9.02 8.80 8.85
CA ARG A 92 9.33 10.24 8.83
C ARG A 92 9.04 10.93 7.51
N SER A 93 8.74 10.17 6.45
CA SER A 93 8.42 10.75 5.15
C SER A 93 7.17 11.61 5.25
N LEU A 94 7.19 12.74 4.55
CA LEU A 94 6.03 13.62 4.47
C LEU A 94 4.94 12.98 3.61
N ILE A 95 3.69 13.21 3.97
CA ILE A 95 2.54 12.70 3.21
C ILE A 95 2.59 13.21 1.77
N VAL A 96 2.92 14.49 1.57
CA VAL A 96 3.03 15.06 0.21
C VAL A 96 4.14 14.40 -0.61
N GLU A 97 5.24 14.00 0.01
CA GLU A 97 6.33 13.27 -0.68
C GLU A 97 5.86 11.89 -1.13
N ALA A 98 5.14 11.18 -0.26
CA ALA A 98 4.61 9.86 -0.60
C ALA A 98 3.58 9.95 -1.72
N LEU A 99 2.70 10.96 -1.70
CA LEU A 99 1.73 11.20 -2.79
C LEU A 99 2.44 11.47 -4.11
N ALA A 100 3.48 12.29 -4.10
CA ALA A 100 4.27 12.58 -5.29
C ALA A 100 4.93 11.31 -5.84
N MET A 101 5.48 10.47 -4.96
CA MET A 101 6.08 9.20 -5.36
C MET A 101 5.05 8.27 -6.00
N MET A 102 3.85 8.16 -5.43
CA MET A 102 2.78 7.34 -6.01
C MET A 102 2.38 7.83 -7.40
N THR A 103 2.29 9.13 -7.59
CA THR A 103 1.95 9.75 -8.86
C THR A 103 3.04 9.52 -9.90
N ASP A 104 4.28 9.81 -9.53
CA ASP A 104 5.44 9.72 -10.45
C ASP A 104 5.75 8.29 -10.84
N ARG A 105 5.59 7.35 -9.91
CA ARG A 105 5.92 5.92 -10.13
C ARG A 105 4.71 5.08 -10.47
N ARG A 106 3.51 5.67 -10.50
CA ARG A 106 2.23 4.99 -10.82
C ARG A 106 2.00 3.78 -9.92
N VAL A 107 2.30 3.94 -8.65
CA VAL A 107 2.01 2.94 -7.62
C VAL A 107 0.98 3.48 -6.64
N ARG A 108 0.17 2.62 -6.05
CA ARG A 108 -0.91 3.01 -5.13
C ARG A 108 -0.70 2.49 -3.72
N HIS A 109 0.37 1.78 -3.48
CA HIS A 109 0.71 1.19 -2.21
C HIS A 109 2.20 1.31 -2.00
N LEU A 110 2.61 1.72 -0.81
CA LEU A 110 4.02 1.84 -0.45
C LEU A 110 4.26 1.15 0.88
N PRO A 111 5.16 0.17 0.93
CA PRO A 111 5.66 -0.34 2.20
C PRO A 111 6.38 0.76 2.96
N VAL A 112 6.22 0.76 4.28
CA VAL A 112 6.88 1.69 5.18
C VAL A 112 7.96 0.94 5.94
N LEU A 113 9.21 1.34 5.76
CA LEU A 113 10.35 0.68 6.40
C LEU A 113 10.99 1.60 7.44
N GLU A 114 11.39 0.99 8.56
CA GLU A 114 12.22 1.66 9.56
C GLU A 114 13.64 1.84 9.04
N ALA A 115 14.46 2.61 9.78
CA ALA A 115 15.84 2.86 9.42
C ALA A 115 16.69 1.57 9.32
N ASP A 116 16.36 0.55 10.10
CA ASP A 116 17.04 -0.75 10.07
C ASP A 116 16.53 -1.68 8.96
N GLY A 117 15.58 -1.21 8.14
CA GLY A 117 14.99 -1.99 7.06
C GLY A 117 13.80 -2.84 7.46
N SER A 118 13.44 -2.87 8.75
CA SER A 118 12.27 -3.63 9.20
C SER A 118 10.97 -2.97 8.74
N LEU A 119 9.93 -3.80 8.54
CA LEU A 119 8.64 -3.34 8.07
C LEU A 119 7.86 -2.65 9.21
N ALA A 120 7.51 -1.38 9.02
CA ALA A 120 6.69 -0.62 9.97
C ALA A 120 5.21 -0.67 9.63
N GLY A 121 4.88 -0.84 8.35
CA GLY A 121 3.49 -0.86 7.89
C GLY A 121 3.40 -0.74 6.39
N MET A 122 2.19 -0.45 5.91
CA MET A 122 1.95 -0.16 4.49
C MET A 122 0.89 0.93 4.38
N VAL A 123 1.08 1.85 3.45
CA VAL A 123 0.12 2.91 3.18
C VAL A 123 -0.41 2.80 1.75
N SER A 124 -1.71 3.04 1.60
CA SER A 124 -2.39 3.10 0.32
C SER A 124 -2.58 4.55 -0.11
N ILE A 125 -2.90 4.76 -1.39
CA ILE A 125 -3.26 6.10 -1.88
C ILE A 125 -4.46 6.66 -1.12
N GLY A 126 -5.43 5.82 -0.76
CA GLY A 126 -6.58 6.24 0.05
C GLY A 126 -6.18 6.75 1.43
N ASP A 127 -5.23 6.08 2.08
CA ASP A 127 -4.68 6.53 3.37
C ASP A 127 -4.04 7.92 3.24
N LEU A 128 -3.26 8.12 2.18
CA LEU A 128 -2.55 9.39 1.96
C LEU A 128 -3.50 10.53 1.61
N VAL A 129 -4.50 10.26 0.76
CA VAL A 129 -5.49 11.27 0.39
C VAL A 129 -6.29 11.72 1.61
N LYS A 130 -6.75 10.77 2.42
CA LYS A 130 -7.47 11.07 3.67
C LYS A 130 -6.62 11.94 4.60
N ALA A 131 -5.36 11.60 4.76
CA ALA A 131 -4.44 12.35 5.62
C ALA A 131 -4.16 13.74 5.05
N ARG A 132 -4.01 13.87 3.74
CA ARG A 132 -3.77 15.17 3.10
C ARG A 132 -4.98 16.10 3.25
N ILE A 133 -6.18 15.57 3.13
CA ILE A 133 -7.41 16.34 3.36
C ILE A 133 -7.46 16.85 4.81
N ALA A 134 -7.17 15.97 5.77
CA ALA A 134 -7.13 16.36 7.20
C ALA A 134 -6.08 17.45 7.47
N GLU A 135 -4.91 17.31 6.87
CA GLU A 135 -3.83 18.30 6.97
C GLU A 135 -4.27 19.66 6.43
N ALA A 136 -4.91 19.68 5.25
CA ALA A 136 -5.40 20.92 4.65
C ALA A 136 -6.48 21.58 5.50
N GLU A 137 -7.38 20.79 6.10
CA GLU A 137 -8.42 21.31 7.02
C GLU A 137 -7.82 21.93 8.26
N MET A 138 -6.78 21.32 8.83
CA MET A 138 -6.06 21.87 9.98
C MET A 138 -5.38 23.20 9.63
N GLU A 139 -4.70 23.25 8.49
CA GLU A 139 -4.07 24.47 7.99
C GLU A 139 -5.08 25.61 7.81
N ALA A 140 -6.24 25.31 7.23
CA ALA A 140 -7.31 26.28 7.03
C ALA A 140 -7.88 26.79 8.36
N THR A 141 -8.05 25.90 9.34
CA THR A 141 -8.53 26.26 10.67
C THR A 141 -7.53 27.14 11.40
N GLU A 142 -6.26 26.80 11.35
CA GLU A 142 -5.19 27.62 11.95
C GLU A 142 -5.13 29.00 11.33
N LEU A 143 -5.24 29.10 10.01
CA LEU A 143 -5.24 30.37 9.30
C LEU A 143 -6.44 31.24 9.69
N ARG A 144 -7.64 30.66 9.76
CA ARG A 144 -8.84 31.38 10.19
C ARG A 144 -8.71 31.89 11.62
N HIS A 145 -8.15 31.07 12.51
CA HIS A 145 -7.90 31.45 13.88
C HIS A 145 -6.92 32.62 13.96
N TYR A 146 -5.83 32.57 13.22
CA TYR A 146 -4.84 33.63 13.15
C TYR A 146 -5.47 34.95 12.67
N VAL A 147 -6.25 34.92 11.60
CA VAL A 147 -6.92 36.12 11.06
C VAL A 147 -7.91 36.72 12.07
N SER A 148 -8.69 35.89 12.76
CA SER A 148 -9.66 36.36 13.74
C SER A 148 -9.01 36.95 15.00
N THR A 149 -7.81 36.49 15.38
CA THR A 149 -7.08 37.02 16.54
C THR A 149 -6.20 38.21 16.20
N ALA A 150 -5.80 38.38 14.95
CA ALA A 150 -4.96 39.49 14.48
C ALA A 150 -5.78 40.72 14.15
N GLY A 151 -7.07 40.58 13.94
CA GLY A 151 -7.99 41.67 13.69
C GLY A 151 -8.54 42.24 14.97
#